data_1d08e0815afba2e41a30f5a1e2a4714e
#
_entry.id   1d08e0815afba2e41a30f5a1e2a4714e
#
_cell.length_a   1.000
_cell.length_b   1.000
_cell.length_c   1.000
_cell.angle_alpha   90.00
_cell.angle_beta   90.00
_cell.angle_gamma   90.00
#
_symmetry.space_group_name_H-M   'P 1'
#
loop_
_entity.id
_entity.type
_entity.pdbx_description
1 polymer ?
#
loop_
_entity_poly.entity_id
_entity_poly.type
_entity_poly.pdbx_seq_one_letter_code
_entity_poly.pdbx_strand_id
1 'polypeptide(L)'
;MYQAAQNRYTTLPYRRCGNSGLLLPAVSLGLWHNFGDTAPYENMRALCRTAFDHGITHFDLANNYGPEPGAAERNFGKILRDDLMPYRDELIISTKAGYTMWDGPYGDWGSRKYLLASLDQSLRRMGLDYVDIFYHHRMDPKTPLEETMGALAQAVRSGKALYAGLSNYDGPTLEKAAAILDELHVPFVINQNRYSILDRTVEKNGLKETAAKLGKGIVTFSPLAQGRLTDRYLHGIPADSRVHTDGRFLKESDLTPELLGRIAKLNDLAAARGQTLAEMALAWLLAKEEITSVLIGASRPSQILDNIKAVENTGFTAEELAEIDRLSV
;
A
#
# COMPACT_ATOMS: atom_id res chain seq x y z
N MET A 1 -6.21 -28.23 6.57
CA MET A 1 -6.86 -27.11 5.84
C MET A 1 -6.83 -25.90 6.76
N TYR A 2 -6.48 -24.73 6.26
CA TYR A 2 -6.47 -23.49 7.06
C TYR A 2 -7.92 -23.12 7.46
N GLN A 3 -8.07 -22.69 8.71
CA GLN A 3 -9.32 -22.12 9.22
C GLN A 3 -8.98 -20.76 9.84
N ALA A 4 -9.62 -19.71 9.33
CA ALA A 4 -9.41 -18.35 9.81
C ALA A 4 -9.94 -18.16 11.23
N ALA A 5 -9.29 -17.32 12.02
CA ALA A 5 -9.70 -16.98 13.37
C ALA A 5 -11.14 -16.41 13.36
N GLN A 6 -12.00 -16.94 14.24
CA GLN A 6 -13.42 -16.50 14.29
C GLN A 6 -13.57 -15.04 14.75
N ASN A 7 -12.65 -14.58 15.62
CA ASN A 7 -12.65 -13.23 16.17
C ASN A 7 -11.82 -12.23 15.31
N ARG A 8 -11.43 -12.56 14.07
CA ARG A 8 -10.54 -11.74 13.25
C ARG A 8 -11.01 -10.31 13.05
N TYR A 9 -12.29 -10.05 13.04
CA TYR A 9 -12.85 -8.72 12.82
C TYR A 9 -12.92 -7.83 14.07
N THR A 10 -12.42 -8.29 15.22
CA THR A 10 -12.42 -7.52 16.47
C THR A 10 -11.12 -6.78 16.74
N THR A 11 -10.07 -7.04 15.93
CA THR A 11 -8.72 -6.50 16.16
C THR A 11 -8.51 -5.13 15.53
N LEU A 12 -9.05 -4.90 14.34
CA LEU A 12 -8.81 -3.68 13.57
C LEU A 12 -10.11 -2.92 13.30
N PRO A 13 -10.10 -1.58 13.37
CA PRO A 13 -11.19 -0.78 12.85
C PRO A 13 -11.19 -0.79 11.31
N TYR A 14 -12.38 -0.74 10.74
CA TYR A 14 -12.59 -0.59 9.29
C TYR A 14 -13.02 0.83 8.99
N ARG A 15 -12.40 1.42 7.96
CA ARG A 15 -12.62 2.81 7.55
C ARG A 15 -13.25 2.85 6.17
N ARG A 16 -14.23 3.73 6.01
CA ARG A 16 -14.88 3.93 4.71
C ARG A 16 -13.91 4.54 3.71
N CYS A 17 -13.87 3.97 2.51
CA CYS A 17 -13.05 4.46 1.42
C CYS A 17 -13.75 5.66 0.75
N GLY A 18 -13.46 6.85 1.25
CA GLY A 18 -14.13 8.07 0.81
C GLY A 18 -15.66 7.97 0.95
N ASN A 19 -16.38 8.42 -0.08
CA ASN A 19 -17.85 8.40 -0.13
C ASN A 19 -18.40 7.08 -0.73
N SER A 20 -17.58 6.02 -0.85
CA SER A 20 -18.01 4.73 -1.39
C SER A 20 -18.61 3.82 -0.32
N GLY A 21 -19.21 2.70 -0.74
CA GLY A 21 -19.62 1.61 0.16
C GLY A 21 -18.49 0.72 0.67
N LEU A 22 -17.28 0.87 0.09
CA LEU A 22 -16.14 0.02 0.42
C LEU A 22 -15.55 0.37 1.78
N LEU A 23 -15.34 -0.62 2.62
CA LEU A 23 -14.61 -0.50 3.88
C LEU A 23 -13.25 -1.18 3.74
N LEU A 24 -12.18 -0.52 4.19
CA LEU A 24 -10.85 -1.11 4.29
C LEU A 24 -10.42 -1.20 5.75
N PRO A 25 -9.64 -2.22 6.14
CA PRO A 25 -9.02 -2.25 7.46
C PRO A 25 -8.06 -1.06 7.60
N ALA A 26 -7.93 -0.50 8.79
CA ALA A 26 -7.02 0.62 9.04
C ALA A 26 -5.56 0.27 8.66
N VAL A 27 -5.19 -1.01 8.75
CA VAL A 27 -3.88 -1.55 8.31
C VAL A 27 -4.11 -2.57 7.21
N SER A 28 -3.41 -2.45 6.09
CA SER A 28 -3.43 -3.36 4.94
C SER A 28 -2.05 -3.99 4.71
N LEU A 29 -2.01 -5.17 4.08
CA LEU A 29 -0.74 -5.86 3.79
C LEU A 29 -0.31 -5.66 2.34
N GLY A 30 0.88 -5.06 2.15
CA GLY A 30 1.54 -4.94 0.84
C GLY A 30 2.47 -6.11 0.56
N LEU A 31 2.31 -6.72 -0.62
CA LEU A 31 3.03 -7.91 -1.01
C LEU A 31 4.18 -7.60 -1.98
N TRP A 32 4.99 -6.59 -1.68
CA TRP A 32 6.04 -6.16 -2.61
C TRP A 32 7.33 -6.99 -2.50
N HIS A 33 8.15 -6.77 -1.42
CA HIS A 33 9.51 -7.32 -1.34
C HIS A 33 9.60 -8.80 -0.91
N ASN A 34 8.72 -9.22 0.00
CA ASN A 34 8.83 -10.50 0.69
C ASN A 34 7.97 -11.60 0.05
N PHE A 35 7.47 -11.35 -1.17
CA PHE A 35 6.60 -12.26 -1.91
C PHE A 35 7.16 -12.68 -3.27
N GLY A 36 8.45 -12.41 -3.53
CA GLY A 36 9.16 -12.87 -4.72
C GLY A 36 9.53 -14.34 -4.67
N ASP A 37 10.05 -14.88 -5.80
CA ASP A 37 10.39 -16.30 -5.95
C ASP A 37 11.55 -16.74 -5.06
N THR A 38 12.35 -15.81 -4.53
CA THR A 38 13.45 -16.10 -3.59
C THR A 38 13.00 -16.16 -2.12
N ALA A 39 11.77 -15.73 -1.80
CA ALA A 39 11.26 -15.77 -0.46
C ALA A 39 10.70 -17.16 -0.09
N PRO A 40 10.88 -17.65 1.15
CA PRO A 40 10.34 -18.94 1.56
C PRO A 40 8.80 -18.93 1.50
N TYR A 41 8.22 -19.90 0.78
CA TYR A 41 6.77 -19.98 0.58
C TYR A 41 5.99 -20.05 1.91
N GLU A 42 6.46 -20.87 2.85
CA GLU A 42 5.79 -21.02 4.15
C GLU A 42 5.80 -19.72 4.98
N ASN A 43 6.82 -18.88 4.82
CA ASN A 43 6.82 -17.56 5.46
C ASN A 43 5.80 -16.61 4.80
N MET A 44 5.70 -16.58 3.47
CA MET A 44 4.68 -15.80 2.76
C MET A 44 3.27 -16.23 3.19
N ARG A 45 3.07 -17.54 3.28
CA ARG A 45 1.81 -18.15 3.72
C ARG A 45 1.48 -17.77 5.18
N ALA A 46 2.48 -17.83 6.08
CA ALA A 46 2.33 -17.42 7.47
C ALA A 46 1.98 -15.93 7.60
N LEU A 47 2.61 -15.06 6.80
CA LEU A 47 2.29 -13.63 6.75
C LEU A 47 0.82 -13.39 6.36
N CYS A 48 0.34 -14.03 5.29
CA CYS A 48 -1.04 -13.87 4.83
C CYS A 48 -2.05 -14.39 5.86
N ARG A 49 -1.80 -15.56 6.46
CA ARG A 49 -2.66 -16.12 7.51
C ARG A 49 -2.71 -15.23 8.75
N THR A 50 -1.54 -14.80 9.25
CA THR A 50 -1.46 -13.88 10.39
C THR A 50 -2.20 -12.59 10.12
N ALA A 51 -2.04 -12.02 8.93
CA ALA A 51 -2.74 -10.79 8.53
C ALA A 51 -4.26 -11.01 8.58
N PHE A 52 -4.77 -12.05 7.93
CA PHE A 52 -6.20 -12.31 7.87
C PHE A 52 -6.79 -12.67 9.24
N ASP A 53 -6.10 -13.49 10.03
CA ASP A 53 -6.51 -13.87 11.39
C ASP A 53 -6.61 -12.68 12.36
N HIS A 54 -6.01 -11.52 12.00
CA HIS A 54 -6.05 -10.29 12.78
C HIS A 54 -6.79 -9.14 12.07
N GLY A 55 -7.65 -9.46 11.09
CA GLY A 55 -8.56 -8.49 10.48
C GLY A 55 -7.98 -7.70 9.31
N ILE A 56 -6.79 -8.02 8.83
CA ILE A 56 -6.28 -7.44 7.59
C ILE A 56 -6.92 -8.19 6.42
N THR A 57 -7.95 -7.60 5.84
CA THR A 57 -8.67 -8.16 4.68
C THR A 57 -8.17 -7.63 3.35
N HIS A 58 -7.38 -6.55 3.33
CA HIS A 58 -6.85 -5.96 2.12
C HIS A 58 -5.41 -6.40 1.85
N PHE A 59 -5.21 -7.10 0.73
CA PHE A 59 -3.93 -7.55 0.19
C PHE A 59 -3.61 -6.77 -1.08
N ASP A 60 -2.51 -6.02 -1.06
CA ASP A 60 -2.15 -5.11 -2.13
C ASP A 60 -0.94 -5.60 -2.93
N LEU A 61 -1.16 -5.81 -4.22
CA LEU A 61 -0.18 -6.29 -5.18
C LEU A 61 0.07 -5.27 -6.31
N ALA A 62 0.96 -5.62 -7.22
CA ALA A 62 1.12 -5.03 -8.53
C ALA A 62 1.73 -6.08 -9.48
N ASN A 63 1.49 -5.91 -10.78
CA ASN A 63 1.99 -6.82 -11.81
C ASN A 63 3.53 -6.98 -11.77
N ASN A 64 4.26 -5.92 -11.40
CA ASN A 64 5.72 -5.89 -11.34
C ASN A 64 6.33 -6.26 -9.98
N TYR A 65 5.51 -6.68 -8.98
CA TYR A 65 6.02 -7.02 -7.65
C TYR A 65 6.71 -8.38 -7.60
N GLY A 66 7.73 -8.48 -6.71
CA GLY A 66 8.61 -9.61 -6.49
C GLY A 66 10.07 -9.15 -6.55
N PRO A 67 11.13 -9.96 -6.41
CA PRO A 67 12.11 -10.07 -7.48
C PRO A 67 11.55 -11.06 -8.48
N GLU A 68 11.72 -10.80 -9.75
CA GLU A 68 11.01 -11.21 -10.95
C GLU A 68 9.59 -10.64 -11.03
N PRO A 69 9.33 -9.77 -12.02
CA PRO A 69 8.00 -9.22 -12.23
C PRO A 69 6.92 -10.32 -12.32
N GLY A 70 5.83 -10.15 -11.58
CA GLY A 70 4.75 -11.13 -11.50
C GLY A 70 4.91 -12.23 -10.45
N ALA A 71 6.07 -12.34 -9.79
CA ALA A 71 6.31 -13.38 -8.80
C ALA A 71 5.38 -13.24 -7.58
N ALA A 72 5.17 -12.03 -7.09
CA ALA A 72 4.28 -11.80 -5.95
C ALA A 72 2.84 -12.27 -6.25
N GLU A 73 2.31 -11.97 -7.43
CA GLU A 73 0.96 -12.41 -7.83
C GLU A 73 0.90 -13.94 -8.01
N ARG A 74 1.94 -14.58 -8.58
CA ARG A 74 1.99 -16.06 -8.68
C ARG A 74 2.00 -16.71 -7.30
N ASN A 75 2.81 -16.20 -6.39
CA ASN A 75 2.93 -16.76 -5.04
C ASN A 75 1.67 -16.51 -4.20
N PHE A 76 1.07 -15.32 -4.32
CA PHE A 76 -0.20 -15.05 -3.67
C PHE A 76 -1.34 -15.92 -4.25
N GLY A 77 -1.35 -16.16 -5.56
CA GLY A 77 -2.31 -17.08 -6.19
C GLY A 77 -2.22 -18.52 -5.65
N LYS A 78 -1.01 -19.00 -5.31
CA LYS A 78 -0.84 -20.28 -4.60
C LYS A 78 -1.43 -20.23 -3.19
N ILE A 79 -1.18 -19.14 -2.44
CA ILE A 79 -1.71 -18.96 -1.08
C ILE A 79 -3.22 -18.85 -1.10
N LEU A 80 -3.80 -18.12 -2.08
CA LEU A 80 -5.24 -18.07 -2.28
C LEU A 80 -5.81 -19.47 -2.44
N ARG A 81 -5.31 -20.24 -3.40
CA ARG A 81 -5.78 -21.60 -3.65
C ARG A 81 -5.66 -22.53 -2.44
N ASP A 82 -4.53 -22.45 -1.73
CA ASP A 82 -4.20 -23.39 -0.66
C ASP A 82 -4.92 -23.03 0.67
N ASP A 83 -5.23 -21.75 0.90
CA ASP A 83 -5.73 -21.27 2.20
C ASP A 83 -6.91 -20.29 2.14
N LEU A 84 -6.87 -19.29 1.25
CA LEU A 84 -7.73 -18.12 1.36
C LEU A 84 -8.92 -18.12 0.40
N MET A 85 -8.97 -19.02 -0.60
CA MET A 85 -10.07 -19.07 -1.57
C MET A 85 -11.46 -19.26 -0.93
N PRO A 86 -11.64 -20.04 0.15
CA PRO A 86 -12.92 -20.13 0.84
C PRO A 86 -13.42 -18.81 1.44
N TYR A 87 -12.52 -17.82 1.56
CA TYR A 87 -12.79 -16.49 2.12
C TYR A 87 -12.73 -15.37 1.07
N ARG A 88 -12.75 -15.71 -0.24
CA ARG A 88 -12.57 -14.72 -1.34
C ARG A 88 -13.49 -13.51 -1.20
N ASP A 89 -14.74 -13.73 -0.81
CA ASP A 89 -15.74 -12.66 -0.67
C ASP A 89 -15.53 -11.78 0.59
N GLU A 90 -14.65 -12.19 1.50
CA GLU A 90 -14.24 -11.42 2.67
C GLU A 90 -12.95 -10.62 2.40
N LEU A 91 -12.29 -10.84 1.26
CA LEU A 91 -11.01 -10.22 0.92
C LEU A 91 -11.19 -9.06 -0.05
N ILE A 92 -10.36 -8.06 0.12
CA ILE A 92 -10.11 -7.00 -0.87
C ILE A 92 -8.75 -7.27 -1.49
N ILE A 93 -8.74 -7.65 -2.74
CA ILE A 93 -7.50 -7.93 -3.49
C ILE A 93 -7.31 -6.82 -4.51
N SER A 94 -6.21 -6.10 -4.38
CA SER A 94 -5.85 -5.05 -5.33
C SER A 94 -4.60 -5.39 -6.12
N THR A 95 -4.56 -5.01 -7.38
CA THR A 95 -3.34 -5.04 -8.21
C THR A 95 -3.24 -3.81 -9.08
N LYS A 96 -2.06 -3.60 -9.67
CA LYS A 96 -1.69 -2.37 -10.38
C LYS A 96 -0.90 -2.70 -11.64
N ALA A 97 -0.99 -1.82 -12.64
CA ALA A 97 -0.11 -1.81 -13.81
C ALA A 97 0.33 -0.37 -14.13
N GLY A 98 1.58 -0.21 -14.59
CA GLY A 98 2.16 1.11 -14.91
C GLY A 98 3.68 1.15 -14.89
N TYR A 99 4.34 0.12 -14.36
CA TYR A 99 5.79 -0.06 -14.42
C TYR A 99 6.16 -1.19 -15.37
N THR A 100 7.40 -1.18 -15.83
CA THR A 100 7.92 -2.12 -16.84
C THR A 100 7.72 -3.58 -16.42
N MET A 101 7.11 -4.36 -17.31
CA MET A 101 6.88 -5.80 -17.18
C MET A 101 7.64 -6.62 -18.20
N TRP A 102 7.84 -6.09 -19.39
CA TRP A 102 8.58 -6.73 -20.49
C TRP A 102 9.18 -5.67 -21.40
N ASP A 103 10.18 -6.05 -22.19
CA ASP A 103 10.88 -5.17 -23.08
C ASP A 103 10.02 -4.74 -24.28
N GLY A 104 10.35 -3.59 -24.85
CA GLY A 104 9.69 -3.06 -26.04
C GLY A 104 8.57 -2.06 -25.74
N PRO A 105 7.84 -1.60 -26.77
CA PRO A 105 6.98 -0.41 -26.67
C PRO A 105 5.63 -0.67 -25.96
N TYR A 106 5.31 -1.91 -25.58
CA TYR A 106 4.00 -2.28 -25.06
C TYR A 106 4.05 -2.82 -23.62
N GLY A 107 5.21 -2.78 -22.96
CA GLY A 107 5.44 -3.42 -21.66
C GLY A 107 5.47 -2.46 -20.48
N ASP A 108 5.07 -1.19 -20.65
CA ASP A 108 5.20 -0.15 -19.64
C ASP A 108 4.13 0.95 -19.79
N TRP A 109 4.00 1.82 -18.76
CA TRP A 109 3.21 3.04 -18.72
C TRP A 109 1.68 2.84 -18.71
N GLY A 110 0.92 3.77 -19.31
CA GLY A 110 -0.53 3.89 -19.13
C GLY A 110 -1.37 3.60 -20.36
N SER A 111 -0.78 3.07 -21.47
CA SER A 111 -1.57 2.80 -22.68
C SER A 111 -2.67 1.76 -22.41
N ARG A 112 -3.80 1.91 -23.09
CA ARG A 112 -4.91 0.96 -23.03
C ARG A 112 -4.48 -0.47 -23.32
N LYS A 113 -3.59 -0.66 -24.31
CA LYS A 113 -3.05 -1.98 -24.66
C LYS A 113 -2.30 -2.60 -23.49
N TYR A 114 -1.43 -1.84 -22.83
CA TYR A 114 -0.62 -2.33 -21.73
C TYR A 114 -1.48 -2.63 -20.49
N LEU A 115 -2.36 -1.73 -20.10
CA LEU A 115 -3.16 -1.88 -18.89
C LEU A 115 -4.09 -3.09 -18.95
N LEU A 116 -4.81 -3.28 -20.06
CA LEU A 116 -5.73 -4.42 -20.20
C LEU A 116 -4.99 -5.75 -20.30
N ALA A 117 -3.89 -5.81 -21.07
CA ALA A 117 -3.05 -7.00 -21.14
C ALA A 117 -2.45 -7.36 -19.77
N SER A 118 -2.03 -6.35 -19.00
CA SER A 118 -1.47 -6.54 -17.65
C SER A 118 -2.51 -7.07 -16.68
N LEU A 119 -3.74 -6.54 -16.69
CA LEU A 119 -4.81 -7.05 -15.84
C LEU A 119 -5.13 -8.51 -16.15
N ASP A 120 -5.23 -8.88 -17.43
CA ASP A 120 -5.47 -10.26 -17.83
C ASP A 120 -4.35 -11.22 -17.38
N GLN A 121 -3.12 -10.76 -17.42
CA GLN A 121 -1.98 -11.53 -16.92
C GLN A 121 -2.00 -11.65 -15.40
N SER A 122 -2.34 -10.57 -14.68
CA SER A 122 -2.46 -10.55 -13.22
C SER A 122 -3.53 -11.53 -12.74
N LEU A 123 -4.71 -11.51 -13.36
CA LEU A 123 -5.81 -12.43 -13.04
C LEU A 123 -5.37 -13.90 -13.24
N ARG A 124 -4.71 -14.21 -14.38
CA ARG A 124 -4.17 -15.57 -14.62
C ARG A 124 -3.12 -15.99 -13.59
N ARG A 125 -2.20 -15.07 -13.19
CA ARG A 125 -1.19 -15.38 -12.16
C ARG A 125 -1.80 -15.70 -10.81
N MET A 126 -2.84 -14.95 -10.43
CA MET A 126 -3.52 -15.12 -9.15
C MET A 126 -4.60 -16.23 -9.17
N GLY A 127 -5.04 -16.67 -10.36
CA GLY A 127 -6.14 -17.63 -10.48
C GLY A 127 -7.49 -17.03 -10.10
N LEU A 128 -7.73 -15.77 -10.45
CA LEU A 128 -8.92 -14.99 -10.13
C LEU A 128 -9.67 -14.59 -11.40
N ASP A 129 -10.99 -14.48 -11.30
CA ASP A 129 -11.84 -13.92 -12.36
C ASP A 129 -11.85 -12.39 -12.31
N TYR A 130 -11.69 -11.80 -11.12
CA TYR A 130 -11.66 -10.36 -10.90
C TYR A 130 -10.77 -9.98 -9.70
N VAL A 131 -10.32 -8.73 -9.69
CA VAL A 131 -9.76 -8.05 -8.51
C VAL A 131 -10.76 -7.03 -7.97
N ASP A 132 -10.67 -6.72 -6.68
CA ASP A 132 -11.56 -5.72 -6.09
C ASP A 132 -11.18 -4.31 -6.55
N ILE A 133 -9.87 -4.00 -6.57
CA ILE A 133 -9.39 -2.69 -7.03
C ILE A 133 -8.28 -2.89 -8.07
N PHE A 134 -8.43 -2.26 -9.24
CA PHE A 134 -7.38 -2.18 -10.24
C PHE A 134 -6.85 -0.76 -10.33
N TYR A 135 -5.54 -0.58 -10.09
CA TYR A 135 -4.89 0.73 -10.11
C TYR A 135 -4.11 0.96 -11.39
N HIS A 136 -4.18 2.21 -11.90
CA HIS A 136 -3.08 2.75 -12.69
C HIS A 136 -1.95 3.16 -11.73
N HIS A 137 -0.76 2.56 -11.90
CA HIS A 137 0.30 2.55 -10.88
C HIS A 137 1.06 3.86 -10.75
N ARG A 138 1.15 4.65 -11.84
CA ARG A 138 1.80 5.96 -11.87
C ARG A 138 1.28 6.79 -13.04
N MET A 139 1.33 8.11 -12.90
CA MET A 139 1.03 9.03 -14.00
C MET A 139 1.91 8.73 -15.22
N ASP A 140 1.31 8.71 -16.42
CA ASP A 140 2.01 8.61 -17.69
C ASP A 140 2.02 9.99 -18.36
N PRO A 141 3.21 10.61 -18.55
CA PRO A 141 3.28 11.96 -19.12
C PRO A 141 3.03 12.01 -20.63
N LYS A 142 2.95 10.84 -21.30
CA LYS A 142 2.86 10.77 -22.77
C LYS A 142 1.54 10.21 -23.28
N THR A 143 0.89 9.32 -22.54
CA THR A 143 -0.42 8.77 -22.91
C THR A 143 -1.52 9.77 -22.53
N PRO A 144 -2.47 10.10 -23.42
CA PRO A 144 -3.62 10.90 -23.06
C PRO A 144 -4.35 10.32 -21.86
N LEU A 145 -4.73 11.18 -20.90
CA LEU A 145 -5.36 10.74 -19.67
C LEU A 145 -6.68 10.01 -19.93
N GLU A 146 -7.41 10.43 -20.95
CA GLU A 146 -8.66 9.82 -21.42
C GLU A 146 -8.47 8.37 -21.88
N GLU A 147 -7.33 8.04 -22.52
CA GLU A 147 -7.01 6.67 -22.91
C GLU A 147 -6.78 5.78 -21.68
N THR A 148 -5.98 6.28 -20.74
CA THR A 148 -5.68 5.57 -19.50
C THR A 148 -6.95 5.35 -18.66
N MET A 149 -7.76 6.39 -18.46
CA MET A 149 -9.03 6.29 -17.72
C MET A 149 -10.04 5.40 -18.45
N GLY A 150 -10.09 5.47 -19.78
CA GLY A 150 -10.88 4.57 -20.61
C GLY A 150 -10.48 3.10 -20.50
N ALA A 151 -9.19 2.81 -20.24
CA ALA A 151 -8.73 1.45 -19.96
C ALA A 151 -9.23 0.95 -18.58
N LEU A 152 -9.15 1.79 -17.54
CA LEU A 152 -9.72 1.46 -16.23
C LEU A 152 -11.23 1.26 -16.30
N ALA A 153 -11.93 2.12 -17.06
CA ALA A 153 -13.36 1.97 -17.30
C ALA A 153 -13.70 0.63 -17.96
N GLN A 154 -12.91 0.19 -18.93
CA GLN A 154 -13.11 -1.10 -19.57
C GLN A 154 -12.85 -2.26 -18.60
N ALA A 155 -11.84 -2.16 -17.74
CA ALA A 155 -11.55 -3.17 -16.72
C ALA A 155 -12.76 -3.37 -15.79
N VAL A 156 -13.37 -2.28 -15.34
CA VAL A 156 -14.56 -2.32 -14.47
C VAL A 156 -15.80 -2.84 -15.24
N ARG A 157 -16.08 -2.29 -16.42
CA ARG A 157 -17.27 -2.70 -17.22
C ARG A 157 -17.23 -4.15 -17.67
N SER A 158 -16.05 -4.71 -17.87
CA SER A 158 -15.89 -6.13 -18.20
C SER A 158 -15.97 -7.06 -16.97
N GLY A 159 -16.17 -6.52 -15.77
CA GLY A 159 -16.24 -7.30 -14.53
C GLY A 159 -14.89 -7.83 -14.04
N LYS A 160 -13.76 -7.41 -14.62
CA LYS A 160 -12.42 -7.84 -14.22
C LYS A 160 -11.86 -7.03 -13.04
N ALA A 161 -12.49 -5.92 -12.71
CA ALA A 161 -12.26 -5.15 -11.50
C ALA A 161 -13.60 -4.60 -10.97
N LEU A 162 -13.77 -4.51 -9.66
CA LEU A 162 -14.97 -3.91 -9.08
C LEU A 162 -14.85 -2.39 -9.01
N TYR A 163 -13.65 -1.89 -8.68
CA TYR A 163 -13.36 -0.48 -8.51
C TYR A 163 -12.08 -0.08 -9.25
N ALA A 164 -12.05 1.16 -9.72
CA ALA A 164 -10.84 1.80 -10.22
C ALA A 164 -10.08 2.49 -9.08
N GLY A 165 -8.76 2.46 -9.14
CA GLY A 165 -7.85 3.20 -8.26
C GLY A 165 -6.76 3.91 -9.05
N LEU A 166 -6.16 4.93 -8.46
CA LEU A 166 -5.00 5.64 -9.02
C LEU A 166 -3.87 5.63 -8.00
N SER A 167 -2.63 5.61 -8.47
CA SER A 167 -1.44 5.62 -7.60
C SER A 167 -0.40 6.59 -8.11
N ASN A 168 0.29 7.27 -7.18
CA ASN A 168 1.32 8.26 -7.51
C ASN A 168 0.81 9.43 -8.38
N TYR A 169 -0.43 9.85 -8.18
CA TYR A 169 -1.01 11.04 -8.79
C TYR A 169 -0.82 12.25 -7.88
N ASP A 170 -0.68 13.43 -8.46
CA ASP A 170 -0.81 14.70 -7.75
C ASP A 170 -2.25 15.21 -7.77
N GLY A 171 -2.55 16.26 -7.00
CA GLY A 171 -3.89 16.81 -6.89
C GLY A 171 -4.49 17.26 -8.21
N PRO A 172 -3.81 18.09 -9.01
CA PRO A 172 -4.34 18.57 -10.30
C PRO A 172 -4.63 17.46 -11.31
N THR A 173 -3.77 16.44 -11.37
CA THR A 173 -3.97 15.31 -12.30
C THR A 173 -5.05 14.36 -11.76
N LEU A 174 -5.14 14.18 -10.46
CA LEU A 174 -6.20 13.43 -9.82
C LEU A 174 -7.58 14.04 -10.11
N GLU A 175 -7.72 15.36 -10.01
CA GLU A 175 -8.99 16.05 -10.30
C GLU A 175 -9.46 15.83 -11.74
N LYS A 176 -8.55 15.93 -12.70
CA LYS A 176 -8.85 15.65 -14.12
C LYS A 176 -9.23 14.20 -14.37
N ALA A 177 -8.47 13.26 -13.79
CA ALA A 177 -8.73 11.84 -13.92
C ALA A 177 -10.08 11.45 -13.32
N ALA A 178 -10.42 12.01 -12.17
CA ALA A 178 -11.71 11.78 -11.52
C ALA A 178 -12.88 12.29 -12.36
N ALA A 179 -12.77 13.49 -12.95
CA ALA A 179 -13.79 14.03 -13.84
C ALA A 179 -14.06 13.09 -15.05
N ILE A 180 -12.99 12.58 -15.69
CA ILE A 180 -13.12 11.61 -16.80
C ILE A 180 -13.79 10.33 -16.35
N LEU A 181 -13.40 9.77 -15.18
CA LEU A 181 -13.99 8.54 -14.64
C LEU A 181 -15.46 8.72 -14.24
N ASP A 182 -15.83 9.91 -13.72
CA ASP A 182 -17.20 10.26 -13.41
C ASP A 182 -18.06 10.36 -14.68
N GLU A 183 -17.59 11.01 -15.77
CA GLU A 183 -18.24 11.02 -17.07
C GLU A 183 -18.42 9.62 -17.66
N LEU A 184 -17.45 8.74 -17.40
CA LEU A 184 -17.52 7.34 -17.82
C LEU A 184 -18.36 6.47 -16.86
N HIS A 185 -18.94 7.03 -15.80
CA HIS A 185 -19.72 6.31 -14.77
C HIS A 185 -18.95 5.14 -14.16
N VAL A 186 -17.69 5.33 -13.82
CA VAL A 186 -16.82 4.31 -13.24
C VAL A 186 -16.62 4.57 -11.74
N PRO A 187 -16.80 3.57 -10.88
CA PRO A 187 -16.55 3.71 -9.45
C PRO A 187 -15.06 3.85 -9.15
N PHE A 188 -14.54 5.07 -9.27
CA PHE A 188 -13.22 5.45 -8.78
C PHE A 188 -13.31 5.80 -7.31
N VAL A 189 -12.61 5.05 -6.44
CA VAL A 189 -12.83 5.14 -5.00
C VAL A 189 -11.60 5.55 -4.19
N ILE A 190 -10.37 5.39 -4.73
CA ILE A 190 -9.18 5.42 -3.91
C ILE A 190 -7.93 5.88 -4.68
N ASN A 191 -7.07 6.63 -3.99
CA ASN A 191 -5.73 6.94 -4.45
C ASN A 191 -4.67 6.35 -3.51
N GLN A 192 -3.60 5.78 -4.06
CA GLN A 192 -2.51 5.19 -3.28
C GLN A 192 -1.21 5.94 -3.51
N ASN A 193 -0.66 6.57 -2.47
CA ASN A 193 0.55 7.38 -2.55
C ASN A 193 1.52 7.10 -1.42
N ARG A 194 2.81 7.42 -1.66
CA ARG A 194 3.82 7.42 -0.60
C ARG A 194 3.50 8.51 0.41
N TYR A 195 3.45 8.12 1.68
CA TYR A 195 3.27 9.07 2.77
C TYR A 195 3.82 8.51 4.07
N SER A 196 4.62 9.31 4.76
CA SER A 196 5.20 9.00 6.07
C SER A 196 5.63 10.30 6.75
N ILE A 197 6.07 10.23 7.99
CA ILE A 197 6.69 11.36 8.69
C ILE A 197 7.88 11.92 7.89
N LEU A 198 8.64 11.06 7.18
CA LEU A 198 9.82 11.45 6.40
C LEU A 198 9.54 11.74 4.91
N ASP A 199 8.31 11.60 4.45
CA ASP A 199 7.91 11.96 3.08
C ASP A 199 6.49 12.52 3.11
N ARG A 200 6.38 13.82 3.00
CA ARG A 200 5.13 14.58 3.10
C ARG A 200 4.73 15.22 1.76
N THR A 201 5.16 14.63 0.65
CA THR A 201 4.89 15.15 -0.70
C THR A 201 3.39 15.32 -0.97
N VAL A 202 2.56 14.41 -0.48
CA VAL A 202 1.10 14.46 -0.66
C VAL A 202 0.43 15.67 0.02
N GLU A 203 1.08 16.28 1.00
CA GLU A 203 0.62 17.53 1.64
C GLU A 203 0.95 18.76 0.79
N LYS A 204 2.00 18.67 -0.06
CA LYS A 204 2.54 19.80 -0.84
C LYS A 204 2.03 19.81 -2.29
N ASN A 205 1.64 18.66 -2.84
CA ASN A 205 1.24 18.51 -4.24
C ASN A 205 -0.29 18.57 -4.45
N GLY A 206 -1.05 18.94 -3.43
CA GLY A 206 -2.50 19.11 -3.48
C GLY A 206 -3.30 17.80 -3.47
N LEU A 207 -2.65 16.63 -3.31
CA LEU A 207 -3.34 15.35 -3.35
C LEU A 207 -4.36 15.20 -2.23
N LYS A 208 -3.98 15.49 -0.99
CA LYS A 208 -4.84 15.31 0.17
C LYS A 208 -6.12 16.13 0.05
N GLU A 209 -5.98 17.40 -0.26
CA GLU A 209 -7.09 18.36 -0.41
C GLU A 209 -8.01 17.93 -1.56
N THR A 210 -7.43 17.52 -2.70
CA THR A 210 -8.20 17.06 -3.87
C THR A 210 -8.93 15.76 -3.55
N ALA A 211 -8.29 14.78 -2.93
CA ALA A 211 -8.93 13.52 -2.57
C ALA A 211 -10.08 13.72 -1.59
N ALA A 212 -9.89 14.56 -0.57
CA ALA A 212 -10.93 14.92 0.40
C ALA A 212 -12.11 15.64 -0.29
N LYS A 213 -11.84 16.65 -1.12
CA LYS A 213 -12.84 17.38 -1.90
C LYS A 213 -13.68 16.44 -2.79
N LEU A 214 -13.05 15.47 -3.41
CA LEU A 214 -13.70 14.51 -4.29
C LEU A 214 -14.33 13.31 -3.55
N GLY A 215 -14.19 13.24 -2.22
CA GLY A 215 -14.68 12.10 -1.43
C GLY A 215 -14.02 10.78 -1.80
N LYS A 216 -12.72 10.80 -2.11
CA LYS A 216 -11.91 9.60 -2.42
C LYS A 216 -11.06 9.19 -1.24
N GLY A 217 -10.91 7.89 -1.02
CA GLY A 217 -10.02 7.37 0.02
C GLY A 217 -8.55 7.52 -0.34
N ILE A 218 -7.69 7.50 0.67
CA ILE A 218 -6.23 7.47 0.51
C ILE A 218 -5.68 6.24 1.22
N VAL A 219 -4.90 5.44 0.49
CA VAL A 219 -4.03 4.40 1.05
C VAL A 219 -2.59 4.87 0.97
N THR A 220 -1.86 4.76 2.07
CA THR A 220 -0.46 5.21 2.11
C THR A 220 0.49 4.02 2.05
N PHE A 221 1.43 4.04 1.11
CA PHE A 221 2.51 3.05 1.06
C PHE A 221 3.83 3.61 1.61
N SER A 222 4.75 2.71 1.99
CA SER A 222 6.02 3.04 2.68
C SER A 222 5.83 3.88 3.95
N PRO A 223 4.84 3.59 4.80
CA PRO A 223 4.55 4.40 5.99
C PRO A 223 5.72 4.41 6.99
N LEU A 224 6.56 3.37 6.98
CA LEU A 224 7.78 3.26 7.80
C LEU A 224 9.05 3.70 7.05
N ALA A 225 8.94 4.38 5.92
CA ALA A 225 10.04 4.94 5.14
C ALA A 225 11.18 3.94 4.89
N GLN A 226 10.88 2.74 4.41
CA GLN A 226 11.82 1.64 4.16
C GLN A 226 12.47 1.07 5.44
N GLY A 227 11.80 1.20 6.59
CA GLY A 227 12.29 0.78 7.90
C GLY A 227 13.09 1.84 8.65
N ARG A 228 13.25 3.06 8.09
CA ARG A 228 13.91 4.18 8.78
C ARG A 228 13.10 4.68 9.98
N LEU A 229 11.79 4.58 9.96
CA LEU A 229 10.91 4.90 11.07
C LEU A 229 10.72 3.70 12.00
N THR A 230 11.84 3.09 12.40
CA THR A 230 11.97 2.04 13.41
C THR A 230 13.26 2.27 14.19
N ASP A 231 13.49 1.54 15.26
CA ASP A 231 14.76 1.53 16.02
C ASP A 231 15.91 0.82 15.29
N ARG A 232 15.63 0.16 14.17
CA ARG A 232 16.52 -0.77 13.45
C ARG A 232 17.89 -0.17 13.09
N TYR A 233 17.95 1.13 12.79
CA TYR A 233 19.16 1.80 12.33
C TYR A 233 19.82 2.67 13.41
N LEU A 234 19.27 2.76 14.62
CA LEU A 234 19.79 3.61 15.69
C LEU A 234 21.13 3.12 16.27
N HIS A 235 21.40 1.82 16.16
CA HIS A 235 22.61 1.18 16.71
C HIS A 235 23.51 0.58 15.63
N GLY A 236 23.41 1.05 14.39
CA GLY A 236 24.15 0.58 13.23
C GLY A 236 23.25 -0.04 12.17
N ILE A 237 23.84 -0.51 11.06
CA ILE A 237 23.13 -1.10 9.94
C ILE A 237 23.12 -2.63 10.08
N PRO A 238 22.00 -3.28 10.38
CA PRO A 238 21.94 -4.74 10.49
C PRO A 238 22.27 -5.43 9.16
N ALA A 239 22.94 -6.58 9.22
CA ALA A 239 23.35 -7.34 8.03
C ALA A 239 22.16 -7.80 7.16
N ASP A 240 21.00 -8.05 7.81
CA ASP A 240 19.73 -8.43 7.14
C ASP A 240 18.88 -7.21 6.73
N SER A 241 19.44 -5.99 6.80
CA SER A 241 18.74 -4.76 6.42
C SER A 241 18.59 -4.63 4.90
N ARG A 242 17.65 -3.79 4.46
CA ARG A 242 17.47 -3.47 3.05
C ARG A 242 18.68 -2.80 2.40
N VAL A 243 19.50 -2.10 3.18
CA VAL A 243 20.76 -1.52 2.71
C VAL A 243 21.65 -2.60 2.09
N HIS A 244 21.71 -3.79 2.72
CA HIS A 244 22.54 -4.90 2.27
C HIS A 244 21.81 -5.90 1.35
N THR A 245 20.50 -6.07 1.53
CA THR A 245 19.73 -7.08 0.80
C THR A 245 19.05 -6.54 -0.46
N ASP A 246 18.74 -5.23 -0.52
CA ASP A 246 18.13 -4.57 -1.68
C ASP A 246 18.47 -3.07 -1.70
N GLY A 247 19.69 -2.73 -2.07
CA GLY A 247 20.19 -1.35 -2.12
C GLY A 247 19.56 -0.45 -3.20
N ARG A 248 18.55 -0.92 -3.96
CA ARG A 248 17.86 -0.11 -4.97
C ARG A 248 17.03 1.02 -4.37
N PHE A 249 16.48 0.82 -3.17
CA PHE A 249 15.52 1.74 -2.55
C PHE A 249 15.98 2.35 -1.24
N LEU A 250 17.03 1.81 -0.62
CA LEU A 250 17.67 2.36 0.56
C LEU A 250 19.16 2.06 0.51
N LYS A 251 19.98 3.11 0.50
CA LYS A 251 21.44 3.02 0.51
C LYS A 251 21.98 3.47 1.86
N GLU A 252 23.20 3.07 2.18
CA GLU A 252 23.89 3.55 3.38
C GLU A 252 24.02 5.07 3.40
N SER A 253 24.26 5.68 2.22
CA SER A 253 24.33 7.15 2.07
C SER A 253 23.04 7.88 2.45
N ASP A 254 21.90 7.19 2.47
CA ASP A 254 20.61 7.77 2.86
C ASP A 254 20.43 7.84 4.38
N LEU A 255 21.31 7.16 5.14
CA LEU A 255 21.31 7.11 6.62
C LEU A 255 22.32 8.11 7.17
N THR A 256 22.11 9.40 6.89
CA THR A 256 23.00 10.46 7.37
C THR A 256 22.94 10.62 8.89
N PRO A 257 24.03 11.07 9.55
CA PRO A 257 24.00 11.35 10.99
C PRO A 257 22.90 12.32 11.41
N GLU A 258 22.58 13.30 10.56
CA GLU A 258 21.49 14.24 10.80
C GLU A 258 20.12 13.53 10.80
N LEU A 259 19.84 12.69 9.80
CA LEU A 259 18.62 11.90 9.75
C LEU A 259 18.51 10.94 10.95
N LEU A 260 19.59 10.23 11.28
CA LEU A 260 19.62 9.33 12.43
C LEU A 260 19.38 10.07 13.74
N GLY A 261 19.92 11.31 13.90
CA GLY A 261 19.62 12.15 15.05
C GLY A 261 18.14 12.56 15.15
N ARG A 262 17.47 12.82 14.02
CA ARG A 262 16.01 13.09 13.99
C ARG A 262 15.22 11.83 14.34
N ILE A 263 15.60 10.67 13.79
CA ILE A 263 14.97 9.38 14.07
C ILE A 263 15.10 9.02 15.56
N ALA A 264 16.25 9.27 16.19
CA ALA A 264 16.45 9.05 17.62
C ALA A 264 15.46 9.88 18.45
N LYS A 265 15.29 11.17 18.15
CA LYS A 265 14.31 12.04 18.83
C LYS A 265 12.86 11.60 18.61
N LEU A 266 12.52 11.15 17.40
CA LEU A 266 11.19 10.55 17.13
C LEU A 266 10.99 9.27 17.93
N ASN A 267 12.05 8.46 18.11
CA ASN A 267 11.98 7.26 18.93
C ASN A 267 11.77 7.58 20.41
N ASP A 268 12.44 8.64 20.93
CA ASP A 268 12.24 9.11 22.32
C ASP A 268 10.79 9.59 22.52
N LEU A 269 10.25 10.32 21.55
CA LEU A 269 8.84 10.75 21.57
C LEU A 269 7.89 9.54 21.57
N ALA A 270 8.15 8.55 20.73
CA ALA A 270 7.35 7.32 20.69
C ALA A 270 7.38 6.59 22.04
N ALA A 271 8.58 6.44 22.63
CA ALA A 271 8.74 5.82 23.94
C ALA A 271 7.97 6.56 25.05
N ALA A 272 7.98 7.90 25.03
CA ALA A 272 7.20 8.72 25.98
C ALA A 272 5.67 8.50 25.83
N ARG A 273 5.21 8.10 24.62
CA ARG A 273 3.82 7.72 24.34
C ARG A 273 3.50 6.26 24.67
N GLY A 274 4.48 5.48 25.14
CA GLY A 274 4.33 4.03 25.36
C GLY A 274 4.21 3.24 24.06
N GLN A 275 4.73 3.76 22.95
CA GLN A 275 4.71 3.14 21.63
C GLN A 275 6.14 2.88 21.12
N THR A 276 6.31 1.90 20.25
CA THR A 276 7.50 1.84 19.39
C THR A 276 7.44 2.96 18.35
N LEU A 277 8.59 3.33 17.77
CA LEU A 277 8.63 4.31 16.68
C LEU A 277 7.77 3.87 15.47
N ALA A 278 7.75 2.58 15.16
CA ALA A 278 6.90 2.05 14.10
C ALA A 278 5.41 2.24 14.42
N GLU A 279 4.97 1.89 15.61
CA GLU A 279 3.58 2.09 16.05
C GLU A 279 3.18 3.57 16.00
N MET A 280 4.03 4.47 16.52
CA MET A 280 3.79 5.92 16.47
C MET A 280 3.72 6.44 15.03
N ALA A 281 4.61 6.01 14.15
CA ALA A 281 4.62 6.46 12.75
C ALA A 281 3.36 6.02 11.99
N LEU A 282 2.87 4.82 12.24
CA LEU A 282 1.60 4.34 11.68
C LEU A 282 0.40 5.05 12.31
N ALA A 283 0.39 5.22 13.64
CA ALA A 283 -0.63 5.94 14.37
C ALA A 283 -0.77 7.40 13.90
N TRP A 284 0.36 8.07 13.61
CA TRP A 284 0.38 9.44 13.07
C TRP A 284 -0.33 9.56 11.72
N LEU A 285 -0.17 8.57 10.84
CA LEU A 285 -0.93 8.50 9.59
C LEU A 285 -2.41 8.23 9.85
N LEU A 286 -2.70 7.28 10.73
CA LEU A 286 -4.07 6.89 11.09
C LEU A 286 -4.84 7.95 11.88
N ALA A 287 -4.16 8.90 12.50
CA ALA A 287 -4.79 10.07 13.14
C ALA A 287 -5.44 11.03 12.14
N LYS A 288 -5.11 10.93 10.85
CA LYS A 288 -5.65 11.78 9.78
C LYS A 288 -6.91 11.14 9.20
N GLU A 289 -8.01 11.88 9.21
CA GLU A 289 -9.34 11.38 8.77
C GLU A 289 -9.35 10.95 7.30
N GLU A 290 -8.59 11.66 6.44
CA GLU A 290 -8.50 11.37 5.02
C GLU A 290 -7.74 10.09 4.69
N ILE A 291 -6.96 9.53 5.62
CA ILE A 291 -6.24 8.28 5.42
C ILE A 291 -7.16 7.10 5.73
N THR A 292 -7.52 6.37 4.70
CA THR A 292 -8.38 5.18 4.83
C THR A 292 -7.60 3.99 5.40
N SER A 293 -6.39 3.75 4.92
CA SER A 293 -5.58 2.60 5.34
C SER A 293 -4.09 2.88 5.18
N VAL A 294 -3.28 2.30 6.05
CA VAL A 294 -1.82 2.28 5.92
C VAL A 294 -1.35 0.92 5.42
N LEU A 295 -0.53 0.92 4.37
CA LEU A 295 -0.06 -0.30 3.73
C LEU A 295 1.29 -0.70 4.30
N ILE A 296 1.30 -1.72 5.16
CA ILE A 296 2.54 -2.24 5.75
C ILE A 296 3.16 -3.35 4.89
N GLY A 297 4.48 -3.43 4.90
CA GLY A 297 5.23 -4.62 4.48
C GLY A 297 5.78 -5.34 5.70
N ALA A 298 5.82 -6.67 5.67
CA ALA A 298 6.38 -7.48 6.73
C ALA A 298 7.28 -8.59 6.18
N SER A 299 8.35 -8.92 6.87
CA SER A 299 9.23 -10.04 6.57
C SER A 299 9.01 -11.24 7.50
N ARG A 300 8.29 -11.03 8.61
CA ARG A 300 7.90 -12.06 9.58
C ARG A 300 6.56 -11.71 10.24
N PRO A 301 5.77 -12.71 10.67
CA PRO A 301 4.44 -12.50 11.28
C PRO A 301 4.44 -11.55 12.48
N SER A 302 5.47 -11.58 13.35
CA SER A 302 5.54 -10.71 14.52
C SER A 302 5.50 -9.21 14.15
N GLN A 303 6.04 -8.81 12.99
CA GLN A 303 5.96 -7.42 12.53
C GLN A 303 4.52 -6.98 12.20
N ILE A 304 3.69 -7.91 11.72
CA ILE A 304 2.27 -7.62 11.51
C ILE A 304 1.60 -7.37 12.87
N LEU A 305 1.85 -8.26 13.84
CA LEU A 305 1.29 -8.16 15.20
C LEU A 305 1.72 -6.87 15.91
N ASP A 306 2.95 -6.44 15.74
CA ASP A 306 3.43 -5.18 16.29
C ASP A 306 2.80 -3.97 15.59
N ASN A 307 2.76 -3.98 14.25
CA ASN A 307 2.24 -2.85 13.48
C ASN A 307 0.74 -2.60 13.68
N ILE A 308 -0.07 -3.65 13.90
CA ILE A 308 -1.51 -3.47 14.14
C ILE A 308 -1.82 -2.78 15.48
N LYS A 309 -0.91 -2.81 16.47
CA LYS A 309 -1.05 -2.07 17.73
C LYS A 309 -1.10 -0.56 17.54
N ALA A 310 -0.66 -0.07 16.38
CA ALA A 310 -0.74 1.37 16.06
C ALA A 310 -2.17 1.95 16.17
N VAL A 311 -3.21 1.12 16.01
CA VAL A 311 -4.61 1.56 16.15
C VAL A 311 -5.03 1.83 17.58
N GLU A 312 -4.30 1.34 18.58
CA GLU A 312 -4.65 1.45 19.99
C GLU A 312 -4.41 2.86 20.55
N ASN A 313 -3.47 3.62 19.97
CA ASN A 313 -3.13 4.97 20.42
C ASN A 313 -2.86 5.91 19.23
N THR A 314 -3.94 6.39 18.60
CA THR A 314 -3.91 7.36 17.48
C THR A 314 -4.13 8.80 17.90
N GLY A 315 -4.38 9.08 19.19
CA GLY A 315 -4.51 10.43 19.71
C GLY A 315 -3.14 11.10 19.87
N PHE A 316 -2.98 12.32 19.38
CA PHE A 316 -1.76 13.14 19.53
C PHE A 316 -2.11 14.49 20.16
N THR A 317 -1.24 14.99 21.05
CA THR A 317 -1.34 16.37 21.52
C THR A 317 -0.81 17.34 20.45
N ALA A 318 -1.13 18.62 20.59
CA ALA A 318 -0.62 19.66 19.70
C ALA A 318 0.91 19.76 19.77
N GLU A 319 1.49 19.57 20.96
CA GLU A 319 2.94 19.60 21.20
C GLU A 319 3.65 18.41 20.51
N GLU A 320 3.06 17.22 20.59
CA GLU A 320 3.58 16.02 19.91
C GLU A 320 3.56 16.20 18.39
N LEU A 321 2.48 16.72 17.84
CA LEU A 321 2.36 17.00 16.41
C LEU A 321 3.39 18.05 15.95
N ALA A 322 3.56 19.14 16.73
CA ALA A 322 4.55 20.18 16.44
C ALA A 322 5.98 19.63 16.47
N GLU A 323 6.29 18.72 17.41
CA GLU A 323 7.60 18.09 17.49
C GLU A 323 7.83 17.12 16.29
N ILE A 324 6.82 16.33 15.91
CA ILE A 324 6.89 15.50 14.71
C ILE A 324 7.13 16.37 13.46
N ASP A 325 6.40 17.48 13.34
CA ASP A 325 6.56 18.42 12.21
C ASP A 325 7.97 19.02 12.16
N ARG A 326 8.54 19.38 13.31
CA ARG A 326 9.92 19.89 13.42
C ARG A 326 10.97 18.85 13.03
N LEU A 327 10.72 17.57 13.30
CA LEU A 327 11.62 16.45 13.03
C LEU A 327 11.39 15.82 11.66
N SER A 328 10.28 16.13 10.98
CA SER A 328 10.01 15.70 9.61
C SER A 328 10.96 16.38 8.61
N VAL A 329 11.05 15.85 7.39
CA VAL A 329 11.98 16.35 6.34
C VAL A 329 11.23 17.22 5.33
#